data_7613f1011aaff54938e4e8c65b6031d0
#
_entry.id   7613f1011aaff54938e4e8c65b6031d0
#
_cell.length_a   1.000
_cell.length_b   1.000
_cell.length_c   1.000
_cell.angle_alpha   90.00
_cell.angle_beta   90.00
_cell.angle_gamma   90.00
#
_symmetry.space_group_name_H-M   'P 1'
#
loop_
_entity.id
_entity.type
_entity.pdbx_description
1 polymer ?
#
loop_
_entity_poly.entity_id
_entity_poly.type
_entity_poly.pdbx_seq_one_letter_code
_entity_poly.pdbx_strand_id
1 'polypeptide(L)'
;SPELMKRFDFVEAFNCCESPESNDGAMKLAEKYGKVKVGGSDSHKTDCIGKAYTILPEPVTCETELISMIHKKTKFQVGGTFYTKTTKEKMGKINKILAYSFWVYNKSGELLRRHGRNSKMEEENPFDPIDPIELYLQGKE
;
A
#
# COMPACT_ATOMS: atom_id res chain seq x y z
N SER A 1 -8.76 -7.55 9.23
CA SER A 1 -10.08 -8.18 9.39
C SER A 1 -10.76 -8.35 8.04
N PRO A 2 -11.70 -9.31 7.87
CA PRO A 2 -12.45 -9.49 6.62
C PRO A 2 -13.19 -8.23 6.15
N GLU A 3 -13.70 -7.44 7.08
CA GLU A 3 -14.39 -6.19 6.79
C GLU A 3 -13.46 -5.13 6.21
N LEU A 4 -12.22 -5.08 6.69
CA LEU A 4 -11.22 -4.19 6.14
C LEU A 4 -10.90 -4.54 4.69
N MET A 5 -10.79 -5.84 4.37
CA MET A 5 -10.48 -6.32 3.02
C MET A 5 -11.55 -5.97 1.97
N LYS A 6 -12.80 -5.75 2.40
CA LYS A 6 -13.87 -5.31 1.48
C LYS A 6 -13.63 -3.89 0.94
N ARG A 7 -12.88 -3.06 1.66
CA ARG A 7 -12.62 -1.66 1.33
C ARG A 7 -11.47 -1.44 0.34
N PHE A 8 -10.73 -2.48 0.00
CA PHE A 8 -9.61 -2.41 -0.95
C PHE A 8 -9.97 -3.13 -2.25
N ASP A 9 -9.55 -2.58 -3.37
CA ASP A 9 -9.78 -3.15 -4.70
C ASP A 9 -8.66 -4.11 -5.10
N PHE A 10 -7.45 -3.88 -4.64
CA PHE A 10 -6.26 -4.67 -4.94
C PHE A 10 -5.39 -4.94 -3.71
N VAL A 11 -4.47 -5.89 -3.85
CA VAL A 11 -3.46 -6.25 -2.86
C VAL A 11 -2.09 -6.27 -3.53
N GLU A 12 -1.09 -5.66 -2.93
CA GLU A 12 0.30 -5.86 -3.34
C GLU A 12 0.71 -7.29 -2.98
N ALA A 13 0.62 -8.17 -3.99
CA ALA A 13 0.81 -9.60 -3.84
C ALA A 13 2.28 -10.03 -4.02
N PHE A 14 3.10 -9.15 -4.59
CA PHE A 14 4.54 -9.35 -4.73
C PHE A 14 5.28 -8.03 -4.49
N ASN A 15 6.12 -8.04 -3.46
CA ASN A 15 7.05 -6.96 -3.16
C ASN A 15 8.46 -7.54 -3.08
N CYS A 16 9.39 -7.04 -3.88
CA CYS A 16 10.73 -7.60 -3.95
C CYS A 16 11.62 -7.31 -2.73
N CYS A 17 11.19 -6.43 -1.82
CA CYS A 17 11.83 -6.17 -0.53
C CYS A 17 11.35 -7.10 0.59
N GLU A 18 10.20 -7.75 0.40
CA GLU A 18 9.61 -8.63 1.40
C GLU A 18 10.11 -10.08 1.27
N SER A 19 9.91 -10.88 2.32
CA SER A 19 10.30 -12.28 2.29
C SER A 19 9.38 -13.10 1.36
N PRO A 20 9.86 -14.25 0.84
CA PRO A 20 9.01 -15.17 0.07
C PRO A 20 7.74 -15.57 0.82
N GLU A 21 7.81 -15.81 2.14
CA GLU A 21 6.67 -16.20 2.98
C GLU A 21 5.65 -15.07 3.09
N SER A 22 6.11 -13.81 3.20
CA SER A 22 5.26 -12.62 3.23
C SER A 22 4.49 -12.46 1.92
N ASN A 23 5.19 -12.61 0.80
CA ASN A 23 4.60 -12.56 -0.54
C ASN A 23 3.59 -13.70 -0.78
N ASP A 24 3.91 -14.92 -0.36
CA ASP A 24 2.99 -16.06 -0.43
C ASP A 24 1.72 -15.80 0.41
N GLY A 25 1.88 -15.24 1.59
CA GLY A 25 0.76 -14.81 2.43
C GLY A 25 -0.13 -13.75 1.76
N ALA A 26 0.48 -12.74 1.15
CA ALA A 26 -0.23 -11.68 0.43
C ALA A 26 -0.95 -12.24 -0.83
N MET A 27 -0.31 -13.16 -1.56
CA MET A 27 -0.90 -13.83 -2.70
C MET A 27 -2.15 -14.62 -2.30
N LYS A 28 -2.06 -15.44 -1.26
CA LYS A 28 -3.20 -16.22 -0.71
C LYS A 28 -4.32 -15.32 -0.21
N LEU A 29 -3.95 -14.17 0.39
CA LEU A 29 -4.91 -13.19 0.86
C LEU A 29 -5.68 -12.58 -0.32
N ALA A 30 -4.99 -12.16 -1.38
CA ALA A 30 -5.61 -11.63 -2.59
C ALA A 30 -6.57 -12.65 -3.22
N GLU A 31 -6.17 -13.92 -3.32
CA GLU A 31 -7.00 -15.01 -3.85
C GLU A 31 -8.24 -15.24 -2.99
N LYS A 32 -8.05 -15.36 -1.67
CA LYS A 32 -9.15 -15.60 -0.72
C LYS A 32 -10.25 -14.54 -0.81
N TYR A 33 -9.90 -13.29 -1.04
CA TYR A 33 -10.85 -12.18 -1.09
C TYR A 33 -11.18 -11.70 -2.51
N GLY A 34 -10.70 -12.41 -3.54
CA GLY A 34 -10.95 -12.07 -4.94
C GLY A 34 -10.46 -10.67 -5.32
N LYS A 35 -9.27 -10.29 -4.81
CA LYS A 35 -8.67 -9.00 -5.07
C LYS A 35 -7.73 -9.04 -6.26
N VAL A 36 -7.64 -7.92 -6.98
CA VAL A 36 -6.65 -7.74 -8.04
C VAL A 36 -5.25 -7.76 -7.41
N LYS A 37 -4.32 -8.47 -8.05
CA LYS A 37 -2.93 -8.58 -7.58
C LYS A 37 -2.07 -7.54 -8.27
N VAL A 38 -1.25 -6.83 -7.50
CA VAL A 38 -0.25 -5.91 -8.03
C VAL A 38 1.12 -6.24 -7.47
N GLY A 39 2.18 -5.87 -8.20
CA GLY A 39 3.56 -6.03 -7.79
C GLY A 39 4.25 -4.68 -7.61
N GLY A 40 5.07 -4.55 -6.59
CA GLY A 40 5.83 -3.36 -6.27
C GLY A 40 7.30 -3.63 -6.00
N SER A 41 8.18 -2.79 -6.53
CA SER A 41 9.64 -2.92 -6.30
C SER A 41 10.07 -2.34 -4.95
N ASP A 42 9.25 -1.52 -4.28
CA ASP A 42 9.58 -0.80 -3.04
C ASP A 42 10.97 -0.13 -3.13
N SER A 43 11.17 0.55 -4.26
CA SER A 43 12.49 0.99 -4.68
C SER A 43 12.91 2.28 -3.97
N HIS A 44 14.02 2.23 -3.26
CA HIS A 44 14.69 3.37 -2.65
C HIS A 44 15.99 3.76 -3.38
N LYS A 45 16.29 3.06 -4.49
CA LYS A 45 17.46 3.29 -5.33
C LYS A 45 17.12 3.06 -6.79
N THR A 46 17.81 3.76 -7.68
CA THR A 46 17.56 3.69 -9.13
C THR A 46 17.75 2.30 -9.72
N ASP A 47 18.72 1.53 -9.22
CA ASP A 47 19.01 0.15 -9.64
C ASP A 47 17.96 -0.88 -9.19
N CYS A 48 17.05 -0.45 -8.36
CA CYS A 48 15.95 -1.27 -7.84
C CYS A 48 14.61 -1.03 -8.57
N ILE A 49 14.50 0.04 -9.34
CA ILE A 49 13.29 0.35 -10.11
C ILE A 49 13.02 -0.78 -11.11
N GLY A 50 11.77 -1.22 -11.18
CA GLY A 50 11.33 -2.28 -12.09
C GLY A 50 11.72 -3.69 -11.69
N LYS A 51 12.31 -3.92 -10.52
CA LYS A 51 12.62 -5.29 -10.03
C LYS A 51 11.38 -6.09 -9.66
N ALA A 52 10.27 -5.43 -9.37
CA ALA A 52 8.96 -6.03 -9.36
C ALA A 52 7.98 -5.15 -10.13
N TYR A 53 7.01 -5.76 -10.75
CA TYR A 53 6.10 -5.10 -11.67
C TYR A 53 4.76 -5.84 -11.76
N THR A 54 3.77 -5.13 -12.26
CA THR A 54 2.45 -5.67 -12.58
C THR A 54 2.34 -5.83 -14.09
N ILE A 55 1.85 -6.98 -14.54
CA ILE A 55 1.58 -7.29 -15.94
C ILE A 55 0.08 -7.17 -16.16
N LEU A 56 -0.31 -6.22 -17.00
CA LEU A 56 -1.69 -6.04 -17.42
C LEU A 56 -2.01 -7.00 -18.58
N PRO A 57 -3.22 -7.57 -18.66
CA PRO A 57 -3.60 -8.50 -19.73
C PRO A 57 -3.71 -7.79 -21.09
N GLU A 58 -4.00 -6.49 -21.08
CA GLU A 58 -4.15 -5.66 -22.27
C GLU A 58 -3.43 -4.33 -22.06
N PRO A 59 -2.93 -3.69 -23.14
CA PRO A 59 -2.40 -2.35 -23.07
C PRO A 59 -3.47 -1.36 -22.58
N VAL A 60 -3.08 -0.40 -21.75
CA VAL A 60 -3.93 0.71 -21.32
C VAL A 60 -3.36 2.02 -21.86
N THR A 61 -4.22 2.88 -22.33
CA THR A 61 -3.85 4.18 -22.91
C THR A 61 -4.15 5.33 -21.97
N CYS A 62 -5.01 5.11 -20.98
CA CYS A 62 -5.39 6.12 -20.01
C CYS A 62 -5.74 5.50 -18.65
N GLU A 63 -5.76 6.36 -17.62
CA GLU A 63 -6.07 5.98 -16.24
C GLU A 63 -7.46 5.34 -16.10
N THR A 64 -8.45 5.86 -16.81
CA THR A 64 -9.83 5.34 -16.75
C THR A 64 -9.92 3.87 -17.17
N GLU A 65 -9.15 3.46 -18.17
CA GLU A 65 -9.09 2.06 -18.59
C GLU A 65 -8.51 1.17 -17.51
N LEU A 66 -7.41 1.61 -16.85
CA LEU A 66 -6.81 0.89 -15.74
C LEU A 66 -7.77 0.73 -14.57
N ILE A 67 -8.44 1.82 -14.17
CA ILE A 67 -9.45 1.81 -13.11
C ILE A 67 -10.60 0.85 -13.47
N SER A 68 -11.07 0.89 -14.72
CA SER A 68 -12.11 -0.04 -15.21
C SER A 68 -11.68 -1.51 -15.10
N MET A 69 -10.43 -1.83 -15.44
CA MET A 69 -9.89 -3.19 -15.28
C MET A 69 -9.88 -3.63 -13.82
N ILE A 70 -9.50 -2.75 -12.89
CA ILE A 70 -9.48 -3.04 -11.46
C ILE A 70 -10.90 -3.31 -10.96
N HIS A 71 -11.87 -2.45 -11.28
CA HIS A 71 -13.27 -2.63 -10.87
C HIS A 71 -13.92 -3.89 -11.45
N LYS A 72 -13.57 -4.25 -12.69
CA LYS A 72 -13.99 -5.51 -13.31
C LYS A 72 -13.29 -6.74 -12.73
N LYS A 73 -12.37 -6.54 -11.77
CA LYS A 73 -11.53 -7.59 -11.16
C LYS A 73 -10.77 -8.39 -12.21
N THR A 74 -10.30 -7.73 -13.26
CA THR A 74 -9.47 -8.35 -14.29
C THR A 74 -8.22 -8.94 -13.64
N LYS A 75 -7.84 -10.14 -14.07
CA LYS A 75 -6.68 -10.84 -13.49
C LYS A 75 -5.39 -10.20 -14.01
N PHE A 76 -4.69 -9.50 -13.12
CA PHE A 76 -3.32 -9.05 -13.35
C PHE A 76 -2.35 -10.14 -12.93
N GLN A 77 -1.21 -10.20 -13.59
CA GLN A 77 -0.07 -11.02 -13.17
C GLN A 77 0.95 -10.13 -12.46
N VAL A 78 1.71 -10.74 -11.58
CA VAL A 78 2.83 -10.06 -10.90
C VAL A 78 4.12 -10.78 -11.26
N GLY A 79 5.17 -10.03 -11.46
CA GLY A 79 6.49 -10.56 -11.79
C GLY A 79 7.58 -9.77 -11.08
N GLY A 80 8.76 -10.38 -11.07
CA GLY A 80 9.92 -9.69 -10.50
C GLY A 80 10.97 -10.64 -9.94
N THR A 81 11.97 -10.03 -9.32
CA THR A 81 13.08 -10.71 -8.66
C THR A 81 13.29 -10.15 -7.27
N PHE A 82 13.54 -11.00 -6.30
CA PHE A 82 13.88 -10.56 -4.95
C PHE A 82 15.19 -9.81 -4.92
N TYR A 83 15.33 -8.87 -4.01
CA TYR A 83 16.63 -8.31 -3.68
C TYR A 83 17.50 -9.39 -3.02
N THR A 84 18.77 -9.42 -3.39
CA THR A 84 19.75 -10.34 -2.78
C THR A 84 19.95 -10.12 -1.28
N LYS A 85 19.64 -8.92 -0.82
CA LYS A 85 19.53 -8.58 0.62
C LYS A 85 18.47 -7.50 0.77
N THR A 86 17.46 -7.74 1.58
CA THR A 86 16.46 -6.73 1.94
C THR A 86 17.12 -5.56 2.66
N THR A 87 16.51 -4.38 2.60
CA THR A 87 16.99 -3.21 3.36
C THR A 87 17.04 -3.53 4.86
N LYS A 88 16.08 -4.33 5.35
CA LYS A 88 16.04 -4.81 6.74
C LYS A 88 17.24 -5.69 7.13
N GLU A 89 17.73 -6.52 6.20
CA GLU A 89 18.91 -7.39 6.43
C GLU A 89 20.23 -6.61 6.34
N LYS A 90 20.27 -5.57 5.50
CA LYS A 90 21.45 -4.69 5.36
C LYS A 90 21.59 -3.70 6.53
N MET A 91 20.53 -3.46 7.29
CA MET A 91 20.59 -2.59 8.46
C MET A 91 21.39 -3.26 9.57
N GLY A 92 22.56 -2.67 9.91
CA GLY A 92 23.33 -3.06 11.08
C GLY A 92 22.52 -2.93 12.39
N LYS A 93 22.98 -3.60 13.46
CA LYS A 93 22.30 -3.61 14.77
C LYS A 93 21.97 -2.19 15.29
N ILE A 94 22.87 -1.22 15.08
CA ILE A 94 22.70 0.18 15.50
C ILE A 94 21.52 0.82 14.76
N ASN A 95 21.42 0.64 13.45
CA ASN A 95 20.32 1.20 12.66
C ASN A 95 18.97 0.55 13.01
N LYS A 96 18.96 -0.73 13.39
CA LYS A 96 17.75 -1.39 13.90
C LYS A 96 17.29 -0.77 15.22
N ILE A 97 18.22 -0.48 16.13
CA ILE A 97 17.92 0.20 17.40
C ILE A 97 17.36 1.60 17.15
N LEU A 98 17.98 2.37 16.25
CA LEU A 98 17.51 3.71 15.87
C LEU A 98 16.13 3.67 15.22
N ALA A 99 15.89 2.75 14.29
CA ALA A 99 14.60 2.57 13.67
C ALA A 99 13.52 2.19 14.68
N TYR A 100 13.85 1.31 15.64
CA TYR A 100 12.93 0.92 16.70
C TYR A 100 12.66 2.08 17.68
N SER A 101 13.68 2.85 18.08
CA SER A 101 13.50 4.02 18.92
C SER A 101 12.65 5.10 18.26
N PHE A 102 12.83 5.32 16.96
CA PHE A 102 11.99 6.23 16.18
C PHE A 102 10.53 5.75 16.10
N TRP A 103 10.32 4.44 15.92
CA TRP A 103 8.98 3.84 15.96
C TRP A 103 8.31 4.04 17.33
N VAL A 104 9.04 3.77 18.43
CA VAL A 104 8.55 4.00 19.80
C VAL A 104 8.23 5.46 20.04
N TYR A 105 9.09 6.38 19.59
CA TYR A 105 8.86 7.81 19.69
C TYR A 105 7.57 8.25 18.97
N ASN A 106 7.37 7.81 17.74
CA ASN A 106 6.16 8.12 16.98
C ASN A 106 4.90 7.52 17.62
N LYS A 107 5.00 6.28 18.12
CA LYS A 107 3.89 5.59 18.79
C LYS A 107 3.50 6.28 20.10
N SER A 108 4.48 6.71 20.90
CA SER A 108 4.24 7.47 22.13
C SER A 108 3.64 8.84 21.86
N GLY A 109 4.11 9.54 20.81
CA GLY A 109 3.55 10.81 20.37
C GLY A 109 2.11 10.69 19.88
N GLU A 110 1.74 9.57 19.26
CA GLU A 110 0.36 9.27 18.87
C GLU A 110 -0.54 9.04 20.10
N LEU A 111 -0.03 8.31 21.10
CA LEU A 111 -0.75 8.07 22.36
C LEU A 111 -1.00 9.37 23.13
N LEU A 112 0.00 10.24 23.22
CA LEU A 112 -0.10 11.55 23.86
C LEU A 112 -1.09 12.47 23.13
N ARG A 113 -1.10 12.44 21.79
CA ARG A 113 -2.07 13.19 20.98
C ARG A 113 -3.50 12.66 21.15
N ARG A 114 -3.68 11.36 21.29
CA ARG A 114 -5.00 10.76 21.60
C ARG A 114 -5.52 11.20 22.97
N HIS A 115 -4.66 11.29 23.99
CA HIS A 115 -5.04 11.76 25.33
C HIS A 115 -5.38 13.26 25.34
N GLY A 116 -4.63 14.08 24.58
CA GLY A 116 -4.92 15.52 24.46
C GLY A 116 -6.14 15.85 23.56
N ARG A 117 -6.53 14.93 22.67
CA ARG A 117 -7.67 15.14 21.77
C ARG A 117 -9.02 14.84 22.42
N ASN A 118 -9.07 13.96 23.42
CA ASN A 118 -10.29 13.68 24.18
C ASN A 118 -10.76 14.85 25.07
N SER A 119 -9.94 15.91 25.21
CA SER A 119 -10.30 17.13 25.95
C SER A 119 -10.69 18.32 25.06
N LYS A 120 -10.66 18.17 23.72
CA LYS A 120 -10.93 19.28 22.77
C LYS A 120 -11.61 18.81 21.49
N MET A 121 -12.59 17.93 21.55
CA MET A 121 -13.39 17.60 20.37
C MET A 121 -14.82 18.08 20.54
N GLU A 122 -15.01 19.34 20.20
CA GLU A 122 -16.19 19.93 19.58
C GLU A 122 -15.74 21.17 18.77
N GLU A 123 -14.88 20.96 17.74
CA GLU A 123 -14.70 21.93 16.66
C GLU A 123 -14.58 21.16 15.36
N GLU A 124 -15.50 21.48 14.44
CA GLU A 124 -15.61 20.94 13.10
C GLU A 124 -14.24 20.93 12.41
N ASN A 125 -13.84 19.76 11.92
CA ASN A 125 -12.60 19.60 11.14
C ASN A 125 -12.82 20.21 9.74
N PRO A 126 -12.19 21.33 9.37
CA PRO A 126 -12.36 21.95 8.06
C PRO A 126 -11.73 21.15 6.90
N PHE A 127 -11.15 19.99 7.20
CA PHE A 127 -10.60 19.05 6.23
C PHE A 127 -11.31 17.69 6.36
N ASP A 128 -12.62 17.66 6.11
CA ASP A 128 -13.21 16.40 5.67
C ASP A 128 -12.59 16.03 4.33
N PRO A 129 -12.06 14.79 4.18
CA PRO A 129 -11.53 14.36 2.91
C PRO A 129 -12.69 14.44 1.90
N ILE A 130 -12.58 15.39 0.96
CA ILE A 130 -13.51 15.52 -0.16
C ILE A 130 -13.50 14.16 -0.87
N ASP A 131 -14.68 13.54 -0.98
CA ASP A 131 -14.83 12.29 -1.71
C ASP A 131 -14.36 12.53 -3.15
N PRO A 132 -13.33 11.82 -3.63
CA PRO A 132 -12.82 11.99 -5.00
C PRO A 132 -13.91 11.81 -6.06
N ILE A 133 -15.00 11.12 -5.74
CA ILE A 133 -16.16 10.92 -6.61
C ILE A 133 -17.00 12.19 -6.71
N GLU A 134 -17.18 12.93 -5.61
CA GLU A 134 -17.89 14.23 -5.64
C GLU A 134 -17.13 15.28 -6.46
N LEU A 135 -15.79 15.31 -6.32
CA LEU A 135 -14.95 16.24 -7.11
C LEU A 135 -15.04 15.95 -8.61
N TYR A 136 -15.14 14.68 -9.00
CA TYR A 136 -15.28 14.25 -10.40
C TYR A 136 -16.66 14.59 -11.00
N LEU A 137 -17.70 14.60 -10.17
CA LEU A 137 -19.07 14.93 -10.63
C LEU A 137 -19.30 16.44 -10.75
N GLN A 138 -18.63 17.28 -9.97
CA GLN A 138 -18.74 18.74 -10.03
C GLN A 138 -17.98 19.35 -11.23
N GLY A 139 -17.07 18.65 -11.87
CA GLY A 139 -16.31 19.13 -13.03
C GLY A 139 -16.96 18.89 -14.40
N LYS A 140 -18.26 18.48 -14.44
CA LYS A 140 -19.00 18.16 -15.66
C LYS A 140 -20.21 19.07 -15.93
N GLU A 141 -20.25 20.29 -15.39
CA GLU A 141 -21.16 21.34 -15.85
C GLU A 141 -20.45 22.32 -16.78
#